data_c3e9f008438e5f3e42c498eea5cd4727
#
_entry.id   c3e9f008438e5f3e42c498eea5cd4727
#
_cell.length_a   1.000
_cell.length_b   1.000
_cell.length_c   1.000
_cell.angle_alpha   90.00
_cell.angle_beta   90.00
_cell.angle_gamma   90.00
#
_symmetry.space_group_name_H-M   'P 1'
#
loop_
_entity.id
_entity.type
_entity.pdbx_description
1 polymer ?
#
loop_
_entity_poly.entity_id
_entity_poly.type
_entity_poly.pdbx_seq_one_letter_code
_entity_poly.pdbx_strand_id
1 'polypeptide(L)'
;NKSNCEFAKMKQNVIIGIRKTHKYVENHKISDYLVPYTSSGCAASCLYCYLVCNYNKCSYLRLFVNREQMLDKLIKFSKKSDNPLTFEIGSNSDLVLENVLTRNLSWTIENFAREGRGFLTFPTKFNMIEKLLPLEHKGKTIVRMSVNPEEIIRKVEFGTSTLQDRIKAINDLCESGYRVGLLIAPVVMVENWKQLYCELLEILKDNLSEKTKKRMTIEVIFMTYSYVHRMINREAFPKAIDLFDGDLMAGGGRGKYYYKKEIKDSGKDFLQSEILKKLPDSKVIYMT
;
A
#
# COMPACT_ATOMS: atom_id res chain seq x y z
N ASN A 1 -27.20 -14.97 -2.71
CA ASN A 1 -26.11 -14.64 -1.77
C ASN A 1 -24.91 -15.53 -2.12
N LYS A 2 -23.77 -14.92 -2.44
CA LYS A 2 -22.53 -15.66 -2.67
C LYS A 2 -21.88 -16.00 -1.33
N SER A 3 -21.30 -17.20 -1.24
CA SER A 3 -20.57 -17.63 -0.05
C SER A 3 -19.25 -16.83 0.09
N ASN A 4 -18.68 -16.78 1.28
CA ASN A 4 -17.41 -16.12 1.51
C ASN A 4 -16.25 -16.82 0.75
N CYS A 5 -16.35 -18.13 0.48
CA CYS A 5 -15.40 -18.85 -0.39
C CYS A 5 -15.42 -18.34 -1.84
N GLU A 6 -16.61 -18.06 -2.37
CA GLU A 6 -16.75 -17.47 -3.72
C GLU A 6 -16.19 -16.06 -3.78
N PHE A 7 -16.26 -15.33 -2.66
CA PHE A 7 -15.72 -13.98 -2.55
C PHE A 7 -14.21 -13.92 -2.81
N ALA A 8 -13.45 -14.87 -2.29
CA ALA A 8 -12.02 -14.99 -2.57
C ALA A 8 -11.75 -15.34 -4.06
N LYS A 9 -12.56 -16.24 -4.64
CA LYS A 9 -12.45 -16.63 -6.06
C LYS A 9 -12.75 -15.47 -7.02
N MET A 10 -13.61 -14.53 -6.65
CA MET A 10 -13.91 -13.36 -7.49
C MET A 10 -12.68 -12.50 -7.78
N LYS A 11 -11.66 -12.50 -6.90
CA LYS A 11 -10.41 -11.76 -7.11
C LYS A 11 -9.62 -12.23 -8.33
N GLN A 12 -9.92 -13.41 -8.86
CA GLN A 12 -9.32 -13.97 -10.07
C GLN A 12 -10.02 -13.51 -11.35
N ASN A 13 -11.09 -12.73 -11.23
CA ASN A 13 -11.86 -12.24 -12.38
C ASN A 13 -11.72 -10.74 -12.52
N VAL A 14 -11.74 -10.26 -13.77
CA VAL A 14 -11.58 -8.86 -14.14
C VAL A 14 -12.87 -8.33 -14.76
N ILE A 15 -13.31 -7.17 -14.31
CA ILE A 15 -14.39 -6.38 -14.94
C ILE A 15 -13.75 -5.18 -15.61
N ILE A 16 -14.03 -4.98 -16.89
CA ILE A 16 -13.57 -3.82 -17.66
C ILE A 16 -14.74 -2.84 -17.77
N GLY A 17 -14.47 -1.56 -17.55
CA GLY A 17 -15.51 -0.55 -17.57
C GLY A 17 -14.96 0.88 -17.65
N ILE A 18 -15.85 1.84 -17.43
CA ILE A 18 -15.54 3.27 -17.41
C ILE A 18 -15.74 3.81 -16.00
N ARG A 19 -14.78 4.56 -15.49
CA ARG A 19 -14.93 5.27 -14.22
C ARG A 19 -15.70 6.58 -14.46
N LYS A 20 -16.90 6.65 -13.92
CA LYS A 20 -17.77 7.83 -14.03
C LYS A 20 -17.49 8.85 -12.93
N THR A 21 -17.11 8.39 -11.72
CA THR A 21 -16.92 9.26 -10.55
C THR A 21 -15.45 9.57 -10.35
N HIS A 22 -15.12 10.85 -10.25
CA HIS A 22 -13.75 11.37 -10.06
C HIS A 22 -13.68 12.29 -8.84
N LYS A 23 -14.32 11.91 -7.73
CA LYS A 23 -14.26 12.70 -6.49
C LYS A 23 -12.91 12.46 -5.83
N TYR A 24 -12.11 13.51 -5.70
CA TYR A 24 -10.88 13.49 -4.92
C TYR A 24 -11.21 13.71 -3.45
N VAL A 25 -10.55 12.97 -2.58
CA VAL A 25 -10.75 13.03 -1.13
C VAL A 25 -9.49 13.62 -0.52
N GLU A 26 -9.65 14.67 0.27
CA GLU A 26 -8.54 15.26 1.01
C GLU A 26 -7.87 14.23 1.92
N ASN A 27 -6.57 14.29 1.98
CA ASN A 27 -5.73 13.43 2.80
C ASN A 27 -4.63 14.28 3.44
N HIS A 28 -4.35 14.04 4.70
CA HIS A 28 -3.38 14.84 5.47
C HIS A 28 -2.21 13.97 5.98
N LYS A 29 -1.87 12.90 5.24
CA LYS A 29 -0.75 12.02 5.55
C LYS A 29 0.40 12.30 4.58
N ILE A 30 0.68 11.34 3.70
CA ILE A 30 1.76 11.46 2.70
C ILE A 30 1.31 12.18 1.43
N SER A 31 0.02 12.29 1.20
CA SER A 31 -0.56 12.96 0.04
C SER A 31 -1.59 14.00 0.47
N ASP A 32 -1.84 14.99 -0.38
CA ASP A 32 -2.89 15.97 -0.18
C ASP A 32 -4.26 15.43 -0.58
N TYR A 33 -4.27 14.54 -1.58
CA TYR A 33 -5.51 13.95 -2.11
C TYR A 33 -5.38 12.46 -2.40
N LEU A 34 -6.43 11.70 -2.06
CA LEU A 34 -6.68 10.36 -2.58
C LEU A 34 -7.46 10.47 -3.89
N VAL A 35 -6.92 9.91 -4.96
CA VAL A 35 -7.46 10.01 -6.30
C VAL A 35 -7.90 8.63 -6.79
N PRO A 36 -9.21 8.39 -7.04
CA PRO A 36 -9.67 7.16 -7.69
C PRO A 36 -9.09 7.07 -9.09
N TYR A 37 -8.42 5.97 -9.41
CA TYR A 37 -7.67 5.87 -10.65
C TYR A 37 -8.04 4.65 -11.50
N THR A 38 -7.13 4.19 -12.36
CA THR A 38 -7.37 3.22 -13.44
C THR A 38 -7.82 1.84 -13.00
N SER A 39 -7.69 1.51 -11.71
CA SER A 39 -8.19 0.24 -11.19
C SER A 39 -8.82 0.36 -9.81
N SER A 40 -9.56 -0.66 -9.41
CA SER A 40 -9.96 -0.89 -8.03
C SER A 40 -10.09 -2.39 -7.75
N GLY A 41 -9.74 -2.78 -6.52
CA GLY A 41 -9.54 -4.16 -6.14
C GLY A 41 -8.08 -4.57 -6.35
N CYS A 42 -7.73 -5.74 -5.86
CA CYS A 42 -6.38 -6.30 -5.96
C CYS A 42 -6.47 -7.83 -6.01
N ALA A 43 -5.67 -8.48 -6.84
CA ALA A 43 -5.65 -9.94 -6.95
C ALA A 43 -4.99 -10.63 -5.76
N ALA A 44 -4.13 -9.93 -4.99
CA ALA A 44 -3.58 -10.46 -3.75
C ALA A 44 -4.67 -10.71 -2.70
N SER A 45 -4.41 -11.64 -1.81
CA SER A 45 -5.36 -12.10 -0.79
C SER A 45 -4.86 -11.84 0.63
N CYS A 46 -4.38 -10.61 0.90
CA CYS A 46 -3.97 -10.22 2.25
C CYS A 46 -5.15 -10.32 3.21
N LEU A 47 -4.98 -11.02 4.34
CA LEU A 47 -6.04 -11.30 5.29
C LEU A 47 -6.65 -10.05 5.97
N TYR A 48 -5.92 -8.95 6.01
CA TYR A 48 -6.37 -7.66 6.57
C TYR A 48 -6.92 -6.70 5.52
N CYS A 49 -7.01 -7.09 4.24
CA CYS A 49 -7.26 -6.17 3.14
C CYS A 49 -8.68 -5.62 3.13
N TYR A 50 -8.85 -4.33 3.41
CA TYR A 50 -10.15 -3.67 3.41
C TYR A 50 -10.85 -3.65 2.04
N LEU A 51 -10.12 -3.82 0.95
CA LEU A 51 -10.69 -3.85 -0.41
C LEU A 51 -11.68 -4.99 -0.60
N VAL A 52 -11.55 -6.06 0.18
CA VAL A 52 -12.49 -7.18 0.17
C VAL A 52 -13.87 -6.76 0.67
N CYS A 53 -13.93 -5.83 1.63
CA CYS A 53 -15.17 -5.41 2.30
C CYS A 53 -15.85 -4.20 1.66
N ASN A 54 -15.09 -3.36 0.94
CA ASN A 54 -15.57 -2.06 0.50
C ASN A 54 -16.48 -2.06 -0.74
N TYR A 55 -16.61 -3.18 -1.44
CA TYR A 55 -17.31 -3.24 -2.73
C TYR A 55 -18.57 -4.12 -2.69
N ASN A 56 -19.47 -3.88 -1.74
CA ASN A 56 -20.79 -4.53 -1.67
C ASN A 56 -20.75 -6.05 -1.95
N LYS A 57 -19.88 -6.76 -1.24
CA LYS A 57 -19.67 -8.20 -1.42
C LYS A 57 -19.19 -8.59 -2.84
N CYS A 58 -18.43 -7.74 -3.51
CA CYS A 58 -17.89 -7.99 -4.83
C CYS A 58 -16.41 -7.65 -4.88
N SER A 59 -15.54 -8.66 -4.87
CA SER A 59 -14.07 -8.52 -4.83
C SER A 59 -13.38 -8.60 -6.20
N TYR A 60 -14.13 -8.49 -7.29
CA TYR A 60 -13.58 -8.45 -8.66
C TYR A 60 -12.54 -7.34 -8.80
N LEU A 61 -11.47 -7.62 -9.52
CA LEU A 61 -10.58 -6.57 -10.02
C LEU A 61 -11.33 -5.76 -11.10
N ARG A 62 -11.35 -4.45 -10.96
CA ARG A 62 -11.97 -3.55 -11.94
C ARG A 62 -10.91 -2.74 -12.63
N LEU A 63 -10.90 -2.79 -13.96
CA LEU A 63 -10.04 -1.97 -14.81
C LEU A 63 -10.90 -0.92 -15.53
N PHE A 64 -10.43 0.32 -15.52
CA PHE A 64 -11.15 1.44 -16.15
C PHE A 64 -10.37 1.93 -17.37
N VAL A 65 -11.04 1.91 -18.53
CA VAL A 65 -10.41 2.17 -19.83
C VAL A 65 -10.28 3.66 -20.19
N ASN A 66 -10.93 4.54 -19.46
CA ASN A 66 -10.92 6.00 -19.73
C ASN A 66 -9.77 6.72 -19.00
N ARG A 67 -8.56 6.19 -19.06
CA ARG A 67 -7.36 6.70 -18.37
C ARG A 67 -7.02 8.13 -18.81
N GLU A 68 -7.16 8.44 -20.09
CA GLU A 68 -6.91 9.78 -20.65
C GLU A 68 -7.80 10.83 -19.97
N GLN A 69 -9.10 10.55 -19.89
CA GLN A 69 -10.06 11.44 -19.23
C GLN A 69 -9.74 11.63 -17.75
N MET A 70 -9.30 10.57 -17.07
CA MET A 70 -8.91 10.65 -15.65
C MET A 70 -7.66 11.48 -15.46
N LEU A 71 -6.64 11.27 -16.29
CA LEU A 71 -5.39 12.01 -16.22
C LEU A 71 -5.57 13.49 -16.56
N ASP A 72 -6.35 13.83 -17.59
CA ASP A 72 -6.66 15.21 -17.96
C ASP A 72 -7.31 15.97 -16.81
N LYS A 73 -8.26 15.33 -16.12
CA LYS A 73 -8.89 15.91 -14.92
C LYS A 73 -7.89 16.12 -13.80
N LEU A 74 -6.99 15.15 -13.58
CA LEU A 74 -5.95 15.25 -12.55
C LEU A 74 -4.96 16.37 -12.87
N ILE A 75 -4.49 16.47 -14.12
CA ILE A 75 -3.59 17.53 -14.57
C ILE A 75 -4.25 18.91 -14.41
N LYS A 76 -5.49 19.07 -14.85
CA LYS A 76 -6.26 20.31 -14.68
C LYS A 76 -6.40 20.68 -13.19
N PHE A 77 -6.66 19.70 -12.34
CA PHE A 77 -6.77 19.91 -10.89
C PHE A 77 -5.42 20.30 -10.29
N SER A 78 -4.34 19.62 -10.66
CA SER A 78 -2.99 19.88 -10.17
C SER A 78 -2.48 21.30 -10.45
N LYS A 79 -2.97 21.93 -11.51
CA LYS A 79 -2.62 23.29 -11.92
C LYS A 79 -3.41 24.38 -11.20
N LYS A 80 -4.45 24.04 -10.43
CA LYS A 80 -5.28 25.04 -9.71
C LYS A 80 -4.61 25.56 -8.43
N SER A 81 -3.68 24.83 -7.87
CA SER A 81 -2.97 25.22 -6.65
C SER A 81 -1.64 25.90 -6.97
N ASP A 82 -1.32 26.96 -6.25
CA ASP A 82 -0.01 27.60 -6.35
C ASP A 82 1.10 26.76 -5.75
N ASN A 83 0.77 25.91 -4.78
CA ASN A 83 1.71 24.96 -4.18
C ASN A 83 1.65 23.60 -4.91
N PRO A 84 2.80 22.92 -5.10
CA PRO A 84 2.83 21.58 -5.66
C PRO A 84 2.15 20.59 -4.72
N LEU A 85 1.07 19.95 -5.18
CA LEU A 85 0.30 18.97 -4.44
C LEU A 85 0.77 17.54 -4.74
N THR A 86 0.56 16.64 -3.78
CA THR A 86 0.82 15.21 -3.90
C THR A 86 -0.50 14.44 -4.01
N PHE A 87 -0.62 13.62 -5.06
CA PHE A 87 -1.83 12.85 -5.38
C PHE A 87 -1.56 11.35 -5.22
N GLU A 88 -2.30 10.70 -4.31
CA GLU A 88 -2.24 9.25 -4.16
C GLU A 88 -3.22 8.58 -5.12
N ILE A 89 -2.68 7.87 -6.12
CA ILE A 89 -3.46 7.23 -7.18
C ILE A 89 -3.70 5.73 -6.96
N GLY A 90 -3.10 5.12 -5.95
CA GLY A 90 -3.11 3.67 -5.69
C GLY A 90 -3.87 3.23 -4.44
N SER A 91 -4.68 4.09 -3.80
CA SER A 91 -5.36 3.75 -2.55
C SER A 91 -6.39 2.62 -2.66
N ASN A 92 -6.94 2.36 -3.84
CA ASN A 92 -8.01 1.36 -4.07
C ASN A 92 -7.55 0.12 -4.84
N SER A 93 -6.26 -0.02 -5.12
CA SER A 93 -5.67 -1.16 -5.86
C SER A 93 -4.16 -1.19 -5.68
N ASP A 94 -3.50 -2.20 -6.20
CA ASP A 94 -2.05 -2.15 -6.43
C ASP A 94 -1.78 -1.88 -7.91
N LEU A 95 -1.30 -0.68 -8.20
CA LEU A 95 -1.09 -0.22 -9.58
C LEU A 95 0.13 -0.88 -10.26
N VAL A 96 1.11 -1.35 -9.49
CA VAL A 96 2.27 -2.09 -10.03
C VAL A 96 1.80 -3.43 -10.59
N LEU A 97 0.96 -4.14 -9.85
CA LEU A 97 0.35 -5.39 -10.31
C LEU A 97 -0.53 -5.16 -11.57
N GLU A 98 -1.37 -4.12 -11.56
CA GLU A 98 -2.21 -3.77 -12.71
C GLU A 98 -1.37 -3.40 -13.95
N ASN A 99 -0.25 -2.73 -13.76
CA ASN A 99 0.63 -2.24 -14.83
C ASN A 99 1.22 -3.36 -15.71
N VAL A 100 1.36 -4.56 -15.15
CA VAL A 100 1.83 -5.74 -15.90
C VAL A 100 0.93 -6.01 -17.11
N LEU A 101 -0.39 -5.85 -16.93
CA LEU A 101 -1.39 -6.12 -17.95
C LEU A 101 -1.68 -4.89 -18.84
N THR A 102 -1.82 -3.72 -18.23
CA THR A 102 -2.42 -2.55 -18.88
C THR A 102 -1.42 -1.48 -19.31
N ARG A 103 -0.25 -1.43 -18.66
CA ARG A 103 0.72 -0.33 -18.74
C ARG A 103 0.14 1.06 -18.40
N ASN A 104 -1.00 1.11 -17.72
CA ASN A 104 -1.63 2.36 -17.35
C ASN A 104 -0.78 3.19 -16.39
N LEU A 105 -0.11 2.56 -15.43
CA LEU A 105 0.77 3.25 -14.49
C LEU A 105 1.97 3.87 -15.22
N SER A 106 2.64 3.11 -16.09
CA SER A 106 3.77 3.62 -16.88
C SER A 106 3.36 4.82 -17.71
N TRP A 107 2.30 4.71 -18.47
CA TRP A 107 1.72 5.79 -19.27
C TRP A 107 1.36 7.01 -18.42
N THR A 108 0.79 6.80 -17.25
CA THR A 108 0.41 7.89 -16.32
C THR A 108 1.62 8.64 -15.80
N ILE A 109 2.66 7.94 -15.37
CA ILE A 109 3.89 8.53 -14.84
C ILE A 109 4.51 9.48 -15.88
N GLU A 110 4.69 9.03 -17.11
CA GLU A 110 5.30 9.84 -18.17
C GLU A 110 4.45 11.06 -18.53
N ASN A 111 3.14 10.87 -18.71
CA ASN A 111 2.26 11.97 -19.11
C ASN A 111 2.07 12.99 -17.97
N PHE A 112 1.96 12.55 -16.72
CA PHE A 112 1.94 13.47 -15.58
C PHE A 112 3.28 14.19 -15.41
N ALA A 113 4.39 13.53 -15.65
CA ALA A 113 5.71 14.15 -15.58
C ALA A 113 5.87 15.30 -16.61
N ARG A 114 5.27 15.16 -17.80
CA ARG A 114 5.30 16.21 -18.84
C ARG A 114 4.38 17.38 -18.47
N GLU A 115 3.16 17.12 -18.07
CA GLU A 115 2.08 18.12 -18.07
C GLU A 115 1.55 18.48 -16.68
N GLY A 116 1.67 17.57 -15.70
CA GLY A 116 1.15 17.74 -14.35
C GLY A 116 2.04 18.64 -13.49
N ARG A 117 1.43 19.27 -12.48
CA ARG A 117 2.11 20.00 -11.41
C ARG A 117 2.04 19.23 -10.11
N GLY A 118 3.15 19.17 -9.36
CA GLY A 118 3.24 18.41 -8.12
C GLY A 118 3.69 16.97 -8.31
N PHE A 119 3.17 16.06 -7.49
CA PHE A 119 3.69 14.69 -7.38
C PHE A 119 2.59 13.65 -7.42
N LEU A 120 2.90 12.52 -8.05
CA LEU A 120 2.12 11.28 -7.90
C LEU A 120 2.71 10.42 -6.79
N THR A 121 1.87 9.71 -6.06
CA THR A 121 2.32 8.67 -5.14
C THR A 121 1.39 7.47 -5.17
N PHE A 122 1.96 6.29 -4.93
CA PHE A 122 1.21 5.05 -4.78
C PHE A 122 1.98 4.05 -3.92
N PRO A 123 1.28 3.26 -3.09
CA PRO A 123 1.86 2.13 -2.38
C PRO A 123 1.86 0.88 -3.25
N THR A 124 2.80 -0.04 -3.02
CA THR A 124 2.81 -1.37 -3.64
C THR A 124 3.40 -2.43 -2.71
N LYS A 125 2.96 -3.68 -2.90
CA LYS A 125 3.54 -4.90 -2.31
C LYS A 125 4.18 -5.81 -3.37
N PHE A 126 4.39 -5.28 -4.57
CA PHE A 126 4.89 -6.05 -5.72
C PHE A 126 6.18 -5.48 -6.26
N ASN A 127 7.03 -6.38 -6.76
CA ASN A 127 8.36 -6.09 -7.28
C ASN A 127 8.42 -5.97 -8.82
N MET A 128 7.29 -6.07 -9.53
CA MET A 128 7.23 -6.01 -11.00
C MET A 128 7.40 -4.58 -11.52
N ILE A 129 8.56 -3.98 -11.26
CA ILE A 129 8.86 -2.55 -11.51
C ILE A 129 9.72 -2.32 -12.76
N GLU A 130 10.11 -3.37 -13.48
CA GLU A 130 11.05 -3.29 -14.62
C GLU A 130 10.60 -2.28 -15.67
N LYS A 131 9.29 -2.18 -15.88
CA LYS A 131 8.69 -1.23 -16.84
C LYS A 131 8.58 0.21 -16.30
N LEU A 132 8.89 0.43 -15.02
CA LEU A 132 8.93 1.75 -14.43
C LEU A 132 10.34 2.36 -14.47
N LEU A 133 11.38 1.51 -14.40
CA LEU A 133 12.76 1.97 -14.31
C LEU A 133 13.22 2.93 -15.44
N PRO A 134 12.89 2.67 -16.73
CA PRO A 134 13.34 3.51 -17.84
C PRO A 134 12.48 4.76 -18.09
N LEU A 135 11.44 5.03 -17.30
CA LEU A 135 10.47 6.08 -17.60
C LEU A 135 11.00 7.49 -17.30
N GLU A 136 10.60 8.44 -18.13
CA GLU A 136 10.84 9.88 -17.98
C GLU A 136 9.94 10.51 -16.89
N HIS A 137 10.13 10.11 -15.62
CA HIS A 137 9.28 10.54 -14.49
C HIS A 137 9.64 11.93 -13.91
N LYS A 138 10.78 12.51 -14.27
CA LYS A 138 11.25 13.86 -13.85
C LYS A 138 11.22 14.09 -12.32
N GLY A 139 11.40 13.04 -11.52
CA GLY A 139 11.34 13.11 -10.06
C GLY A 139 9.95 13.44 -9.48
N LYS A 140 8.89 13.40 -10.30
CA LYS A 140 7.52 13.73 -9.88
C LYS A 140 6.73 12.52 -9.36
N THR A 141 7.35 11.36 -9.21
CA THR A 141 6.70 10.15 -8.71
C THR A 141 7.37 9.65 -7.45
N ILE A 142 6.57 9.33 -6.45
CA ILE A 142 6.98 8.77 -5.15
C ILE A 142 6.42 7.35 -5.08
N VAL A 143 7.30 6.35 -5.07
CA VAL A 143 6.92 4.95 -4.94
C VAL A 143 7.09 4.52 -3.48
N ARG A 144 6.04 4.00 -2.87
CA ARG A 144 6.05 3.58 -1.47
C ARG A 144 5.97 2.05 -1.40
N MET A 145 7.11 1.42 -1.10
CA MET A 145 7.17 -0.04 -0.98
C MET A 145 6.68 -0.46 0.40
N SER A 146 5.62 -1.24 0.44
CA SER A 146 5.12 -1.83 1.68
C SER A 146 5.99 -3.02 2.08
N VAL A 147 6.44 -3.05 3.32
CA VAL A 147 7.27 -4.11 3.88
C VAL A 147 6.66 -4.63 5.19
N ASN A 148 6.88 -5.91 5.46
CA ASN A 148 6.52 -6.58 6.70
C ASN A 148 7.56 -7.68 6.98
N PRO A 149 7.64 -8.19 8.22
CA PRO A 149 8.43 -9.39 8.51
C PRO A 149 8.06 -10.53 7.56
N GLU A 150 9.04 -11.32 7.15
CA GLU A 150 8.84 -12.40 6.17
C GLU A 150 7.79 -13.42 6.61
N GLU A 151 7.72 -13.68 7.92
CA GLU A 151 6.68 -14.52 8.50
C GLU A 151 5.27 -13.94 8.28
N ILE A 152 5.10 -12.64 8.46
CA ILE A 152 3.83 -11.93 8.20
C ILE A 152 3.51 -11.95 6.70
N ILE A 153 4.50 -11.71 5.83
CA ILE A 153 4.29 -11.79 4.38
C ILE A 153 3.76 -13.18 4.01
N ARG A 154 4.41 -14.24 4.49
CA ARG A 154 4.05 -15.62 4.19
C ARG A 154 2.70 -16.05 4.75
N LYS A 155 2.38 -15.65 5.99
CA LYS A 155 1.17 -16.11 6.72
C LYS A 155 -0.06 -15.22 6.51
N VAL A 156 0.11 -13.97 6.07
CA VAL A 156 -0.94 -12.94 6.06
C VAL A 156 -1.10 -12.24 4.70
N GLU A 157 0.00 -12.04 3.94
CA GLU A 157 0.00 -11.27 2.69
C GLU A 157 0.02 -12.18 1.46
N PHE A 158 -0.94 -13.09 1.36
CA PHE A 158 -0.99 -14.10 0.29
C PHE A 158 -0.97 -13.49 -1.11
N GLY A 159 -0.08 -14.01 -1.97
CA GLY A 159 0.03 -13.62 -3.37
C GLY A 159 0.76 -12.29 -3.61
N THR A 160 1.52 -11.80 -2.63
CA THR A 160 2.39 -10.63 -2.77
C THR A 160 3.85 -11.06 -2.96
N SER A 161 4.74 -10.11 -3.31
CA SER A 161 6.18 -10.37 -3.46
C SER A 161 6.87 -10.67 -2.12
N THR A 162 8.00 -11.39 -2.15
CA THR A 162 8.82 -11.65 -0.96
C THR A 162 9.44 -10.36 -0.41
N LEU A 163 9.92 -10.37 0.84
CA LEU A 163 10.61 -9.21 1.42
C LEU A 163 11.87 -8.84 0.63
N GLN A 164 12.67 -9.82 0.23
CA GLN A 164 13.90 -9.60 -0.52
C GLN A 164 13.63 -8.95 -1.89
N ASP A 165 12.60 -9.43 -2.61
CA ASP A 165 12.20 -8.84 -3.88
C ASP A 165 11.73 -7.38 -3.73
N ARG A 166 11.00 -7.08 -2.64
CA ARG A 166 10.56 -5.70 -2.35
C ARG A 166 11.75 -4.78 -2.02
N ILE A 167 12.74 -5.29 -1.28
CA ILE A 167 13.97 -4.52 -0.97
C ILE A 167 14.78 -4.26 -2.24
N LYS A 168 14.94 -5.27 -3.08
CA LYS A 168 15.60 -5.08 -4.37
C LYS A 168 14.87 -4.04 -5.22
N ALA A 169 13.55 -4.15 -5.34
CA ALA A 169 12.74 -3.23 -6.14
C ALA A 169 12.84 -1.77 -5.66
N ILE A 170 12.83 -1.51 -4.35
CA ILE A 170 12.97 -0.13 -3.86
C ILE A 170 14.37 0.44 -4.09
N ASN A 171 15.42 -0.39 -4.00
CA ASN A 171 16.77 0.03 -4.36
C ASN A 171 16.85 0.39 -5.84
N ASP A 172 16.36 -0.47 -6.74
CA ASP A 172 16.37 -0.25 -8.18
C ASP A 172 15.59 1.03 -8.57
N LEU A 173 14.43 1.28 -7.94
CA LEU A 173 13.65 2.51 -8.12
C LEU A 173 14.43 3.75 -7.65
N CYS A 174 15.09 3.69 -6.50
CA CYS A 174 15.91 4.79 -6.00
C CYS A 174 17.09 5.08 -6.93
N GLU A 175 17.76 4.03 -7.45
CA GLU A 175 18.84 4.17 -8.43
C GLU A 175 18.36 4.82 -9.74
N SER A 176 17.14 4.48 -10.19
CA SER A 176 16.51 5.08 -11.36
C SER A 176 15.98 6.51 -11.12
N GLY A 177 16.22 7.10 -9.93
CA GLY A 177 15.91 8.49 -9.63
C GLY A 177 14.51 8.75 -9.09
N TYR A 178 13.70 7.72 -8.84
CA TYR A 178 12.42 7.89 -8.15
C TYR A 178 12.61 8.39 -6.72
N ARG A 179 11.64 9.13 -6.22
CA ARG A 179 11.49 9.31 -4.78
C ARG A 179 10.90 8.04 -4.21
N VAL A 180 11.42 7.58 -3.09
CA VAL A 180 11.02 6.30 -2.50
C VAL A 180 10.62 6.45 -1.04
N GLY A 181 9.72 5.59 -0.58
CA GLY A 181 9.32 5.46 0.81
C GLY A 181 9.14 4.00 1.20
N LEU A 182 9.36 3.70 2.47
CA LEU A 182 8.99 2.44 3.09
C LEU A 182 7.68 2.61 3.84
N LEU A 183 6.78 1.66 3.64
CA LEU A 183 5.51 1.60 4.31
C LEU A 183 5.48 0.32 5.17
N ILE A 184 5.80 0.43 6.46
CA ILE A 184 5.63 -0.67 7.42
C ILE A 184 4.14 -0.78 7.75
N ALA A 185 3.41 -1.50 6.90
CA ALA A 185 1.94 -1.48 6.95
C ALA A 185 1.27 -2.73 6.37
N PRO A 186 0.32 -3.23 7.14
CA PRO A 186 0.08 -2.86 8.53
C PRO A 186 1.04 -3.58 9.49
N VAL A 187 1.31 -2.97 10.62
CA VAL A 187 1.94 -3.66 11.75
C VAL A 187 0.95 -4.66 12.31
N VAL A 188 1.33 -5.93 12.32
CA VAL A 188 0.51 -7.04 12.81
C VAL A 188 1.15 -7.59 14.09
N MET A 189 0.49 -7.40 15.22
CA MET A 189 0.98 -7.83 16.53
C MET A 189 0.56 -9.28 16.81
N VAL A 190 1.24 -10.23 16.17
CA VAL A 190 1.18 -11.66 16.51
C VAL A 190 2.08 -11.94 17.72
N GLU A 191 2.05 -13.16 18.21
CA GLU A 191 3.06 -13.62 19.18
C GLU A 191 4.48 -13.31 18.66
N ASN A 192 5.37 -12.84 19.50
CA ASN A 192 6.74 -12.43 19.14
C ASN A 192 6.88 -11.26 18.15
N TRP A 193 5.83 -10.46 17.92
CA TRP A 193 5.86 -9.40 16.93
C TRP A 193 7.04 -8.43 17.10
N LYS A 194 7.45 -8.12 18.33
CA LYS A 194 8.60 -7.22 18.57
C LYS A 194 9.88 -7.79 17.99
N GLN A 195 10.13 -9.07 18.19
CA GLN A 195 11.28 -9.77 17.62
C GLN A 195 11.23 -9.76 16.10
N LEU A 196 10.07 -10.10 15.51
CA LEU A 196 9.89 -10.12 14.06
C LEU A 196 10.15 -8.74 13.42
N TYR A 197 9.70 -7.65 14.05
CA TYR A 197 9.97 -6.30 13.53
C TYR A 197 11.42 -5.85 13.78
N CYS A 198 12.09 -6.31 14.84
CA CYS A 198 13.54 -6.13 14.98
C CYS A 198 14.32 -6.81 13.86
N GLU A 199 13.98 -8.05 13.53
CA GLU A 199 14.58 -8.80 12.43
C GLU A 199 14.33 -8.12 11.08
N LEU A 200 13.08 -7.66 10.82
CA LEU A 200 12.77 -6.86 9.64
C LEU A 200 13.70 -5.64 9.50
N LEU A 201 13.86 -4.89 10.59
CA LEU A 201 14.68 -3.68 10.57
C LEU A 201 16.18 -3.98 10.39
N GLU A 202 16.72 -5.10 10.91
CA GLU A 202 18.07 -5.55 10.60
C GLU A 202 18.21 -5.92 9.12
N ILE A 203 17.27 -6.69 8.58
CA ILE A 203 17.26 -7.05 7.15
C ILE A 203 17.25 -5.79 6.28
N LEU A 204 16.42 -4.80 6.62
CA LEU A 204 16.36 -3.53 5.90
C LEU A 204 17.67 -2.75 5.99
N LYS A 205 18.27 -2.66 7.18
CA LYS A 205 19.57 -2.03 7.41
C LYS A 205 20.67 -2.65 6.54
N ASP A 206 20.71 -3.98 6.46
CA ASP A 206 21.78 -4.69 5.76
C ASP A 206 21.58 -4.73 4.24
N ASN A 207 20.36 -4.68 3.74
CA ASN A 207 20.05 -4.90 2.33
C ASN A 207 19.57 -3.65 1.57
N LEU A 208 19.21 -2.57 2.25
CA LEU A 208 18.94 -1.30 1.57
C LEU A 208 20.27 -0.61 1.20
N SER A 209 20.33 -0.06 -0.01
CA SER A 209 21.50 0.74 -0.42
C SER A 209 21.63 2.01 0.43
N GLU A 210 22.86 2.52 0.60
CA GLU A 210 23.08 3.77 1.33
C GLU A 210 22.33 4.94 0.74
N LYS A 211 22.20 4.96 -0.59
CA LYS A 211 21.40 5.97 -1.31
C LYS A 211 19.92 5.88 -0.95
N THR A 212 19.37 4.67 -0.88
CA THR A 212 17.97 4.45 -0.49
C THR A 212 17.74 4.86 0.96
N LYS A 213 18.58 4.45 1.91
CA LYS A 213 18.50 4.82 3.34
C LYS A 213 18.43 6.32 3.54
N LYS A 214 19.29 7.10 2.84
CA LYS A 214 19.36 8.56 2.95
C LYS A 214 18.20 9.31 2.30
N ARG A 215 17.51 8.70 1.35
CA ARG A 215 16.47 9.37 0.54
C ARG A 215 15.05 8.94 0.87
N MET A 216 14.90 7.78 1.50
CA MET A 216 13.58 7.24 1.80
C MET A 216 12.93 7.93 2.99
N THR A 217 11.61 7.89 2.97
CA THR A 217 10.76 8.20 4.12
C THR A 217 10.14 6.92 4.66
N ILE A 218 9.80 6.90 5.95
CA ILE A 218 9.15 5.75 6.59
C ILE A 218 7.78 6.15 7.12
N GLU A 219 6.79 5.33 6.80
CA GLU A 219 5.43 5.40 7.32
C GLU A 219 5.14 4.13 8.12
N VAL A 220 4.48 4.24 9.27
CA VAL A 220 4.08 3.10 10.09
C VAL A 220 2.58 3.14 10.31
N ILE A 221 1.89 2.06 9.94
CA ILE A 221 0.44 1.95 10.10
C ILE A 221 0.11 0.66 10.86
N PHE A 222 -0.49 0.78 12.03
CA PHE A 222 -0.97 -0.37 12.79
C PHE A 222 -2.22 -0.96 12.16
N MET A 223 -2.34 -2.28 12.26
CA MET A 223 -3.46 -3.00 11.66
C MET A 223 -4.79 -2.54 12.25
N THR A 224 -5.74 -2.29 11.35
CA THR A 224 -7.16 -2.26 11.67
C THR A 224 -7.82 -3.48 11.07
N TYR A 225 -8.75 -4.09 11.79
CA TYR A 225 -9.42 -5.31 11.36
C TYR A 225 -10.93 -5.13 11.43
N SER A 226 -11.72 -6.08 10.94
CA SER A 226 -13.17 -6.01 11.11
C SER A 226 -13.78 -7.39 11.21
N TYR A 227 -14.97 -7.44 11.80
CA TYR A 227 -15.78 -8.66 11.86
C TYR A 227 -15.99 -9.28 10.47
N VAL A 228 -16.23 -8.44 9.45
CA VAL A 228 -16.44 -8.92 8.07
C VAL A 228 -15.17 -9.58 7.50
N HIS A 229 -13.99 -8.98 7.71
CA HIS A 229 -12.72 -9.62 7.34
C HIS A 229 -12.56 -10.99 8.01
N ARG A 230 -12.82 -11.04 9.32
CA ARG A 230 -12.68 -12.25 10.11
C ARG A 230 -13.57 -13.37 9.57
N MET A 231 -14.85 -13.08 9.29
CA MET A 231 -15.79 -14.06 8.76
C MET A 231 -15.40 -14.55 7.36
N ILE A 232 -14.99 -13.65 6.47
CA ILE A 232 -14.51 -14.01 5.13
C ILE A 232 -13.27 -14.90 5.22
N ASN A 233 -12.30 -14.52 6.05
CA ASN A 233 -11.05 -15.27 6.19
C ASN A 233 -11.27 -16.67 6.76
N ARG A 234 -12.14 -16.81 7.74
CA ARG A 234 -12.46 -18.13 8.35
C ARG A 234 -13.06 -19.11 7.34
N GLU A 235 -13.86 -18.63 6.40
CA GLU A 235 -14.48 -19.47 5.38
C GLU A 235 -13.59 -19.66 4.14
N ALA A 236 -12.94 -18.58 3.67
CA ALA A 236 -12.12 -18.62 2.45
C ALA A 236 -10.72 -19.21 2.70
N PHE A 237 -10.18 -19.04 3.91
CA PHE A 237 -8.84 -19.47 4.30
C PHE A 237 -8.85 -20.18 5.66
N PRO A 238 -9.51 -21.35 5.78
CA PRO A 238 -9.75 -22.00 7.07
C PRO A 238 -8.50 -22.45 7.83
N LYS A 239 -7.34 -22.50 7.14
CA LYS A 239 -6.04 -22.82 7.73
C LYS A 239 -5.20 -21.58 8.05
N ALA A 240 -5.69 -20.38 7.74
CA ALA A 240 -4.96 -19.15 8.01
C ALA A 240 -5.07 -18.76 9.50
N ILE A 241 -4.11 -17.95 9.95
CA ILE A 241 -4.14 -17.40 11.32
C ILE A 241 -5.34 -16.45 11.49
N ASP A 242 -5.95 -16.44 12.68
CA ASP A 242 -6.94 -15.42 13.03
C ASP A 242 -6.19 -14.16 13.49
N LEU A 243 -6.40 -13.06 12.79
CA LEU A 243 -5.75 -11.77 13.10
C LEU A 243 -6.45 -11.02 14.25
N PHE A 244 -7.58 -11.50 14.72
CA PHE A 244 -8.27 -10.89 15.84
C PHE A 244 -7.75 -11.47 17.15
N ASP A 245 -7.30 -10.58 18.02
CA ASP A 245 -6.91 -10.89 19.39
C ASP A 245 -7.67 -9.95 20.34
N GLY A 246 -8.53 -10.54 21.21
CA GLY A 246 -9.34 -9.78 22.17
C GLY A 246 -8.55 -9.15 23.29
N ASP A 247 -7.34 -9.66 23.59
CA ASP A 247 -6.45 -9.08 24.60
C ASP A 247 -5.74 -7.85 24.07
N LEU A 248 -5.42 -7.83 22.78
CA LEU A 248 -4.73 -6.73 22.12
C LEU A 248 -5.70 -5.70 21.50
N MET A 249 -6.88 -6.12 21.05
CA MET A 249 -7.79 -5.29 20.24
C MET A 249 -9.08 -4.95 20.98
N ALA A 250 -9.64 -3.79 20.64
CA ALA A 250 -10.95 -3.33 21.11
C ALA A 250 -11.85 -2.92 19.94
N GLY A 251 -13.16 -2.96 20.16
CA GLY A 251 -14.16 -2.51 19.19
C GLY A 251 -14.14 -0.99 19.02
N GLY A 252 -14.04 -0.51 17.76
CA GLY A 252 -14.09 0.91 17.39
C GLY A 252 -15.41 1.33 16.74
N GLY A 253 -16.48 0.55 16.93
CA GLY A 253 -17.77 0.77 16.27
C GLY A 253 -17.84 0.22 14.84
N ARG A 254 -19.04 0.06 14.32
CA ARG A 254 -19.33 -0.45 12.96
C ARG A 254 -18.61 -1.77 12.60
N GLY A 255 -18.41 -2.65 13.59
CA GLY A 255 -17.72 -3.92 13.40
C GLY A 255 -16.22 -3.82 13.14
N LYS A 256 -15.58 -2.68 13.43
CA LYS A 256 -14.13 -2.49 13.31
C LYS A 256 -13.44 -2.75 14.64
N TYR A 257 -12.23 -3.28 14.56
CA TYR A 257 -11.32 -3.54 15.66
C TYR A 257 -10.02 -2.78 15.46
N TYR A 258 -9.47 -2.23 16.53
CA TYR A 258 -8.21 -1.51 16.59
C TYR A 258 -7.40 -2.02 17.78
N TYR A 259 -6.09 -1.96 17.72
CA TYR A 259 -5.29 -2.20 18.92
C TYR A 259 -5.68 -1.21 20.01
N LYS A 260 -5.79 -1.71 21.25
CA LYS A 260 -6.04 -0.87 22.43
C LYS A 260 -5.00 0.26 22.48
N LYS A 261 -5.41 1.43 22.98
CA LYS A 261 -4.58 2.64 22.92
C LYS A 261 -3.19 2.43 23.54
N GLU A 262 -3.14 1.86 24.73
CA GLU A 262 -1.90 1.62 25.47
C GLU A 262 -0.96 0.68 24.71
N ILE A 263 -1.50 -0.36 24.08
CA ILE A 263 -0.76 -1.34 23.28
C ILE A 263 -0.21 -0.69 22.04
N LYS A 264 -1.04 0.09 21.34
CA LYS A 264 -0.63 0.81 20.14
C LYS A 264 0.43 1.87 20.45
N ASP A 265 0.28 2.65 21.53
CA ASP A 265 1.24 3.67 21.91
C ASP A 265 2.59 3.05 22.32
N SER A 266 2.58 1.99 23.13
CA SER A 266 3.80 1.20 23.41
C SER A 266 4.45 0.62 22.14
N GLY A 267 3.62 0.19 21.17
CA GLY A 267 4.11 -0.30 19.88
C GLY A 267 4.77 0.80 19.04
N LYS A 268 4.23 2.01 19.07
CA LYS A 268 4.84 3.18 18.41
C LYS A 268 6.21 3.52 19.02
N ASP A 269 6.27 3.61 20.35
CA ASP A 269 7.51 3.93 21.06
C ASP A 269 8.60 2.90 20.75
N PHE A 270 8.23 1.61 20.76
CA PHE A 270 9.14 0.52 20.41
C PHE A 270 9.65 0.66 18.98
N LEU A 271 8.76 0.78 17.98
CA LEU A 271 9.16 0.87 16.57
C LEU A 271 9.94 2.16 16.29
N GLN A 272 9.56 3.29 16.89
CA GLN A 272 10.30 4.53 16.76
C GLN A 272 11.74 4.39 17.24
N SER A 273 11.95 3.78 18.43
CA SER A 273 13.26 3.53 18.99
C SER A 273 14.10 2.61 18.09
N GLU A 274 13.54 1.51 17.61
CA GLU A 274 14.27 0.55 16.78
C GLU A 274 14.57 1.11 15.38
N ILE A 275 13.66 1.88 14.77
CA ILE A 275 13.93 2.56 13.50
C ILE A 275 15.10 3.55 13.65
N LEU A 276 15.09 4.38 14.69
CA LEU A 276 16.17 5.35 14.93
C LEU A 276 17.52 4.69 15.13
N LYS A 277 17.57 3.52 15.79
CA LYS A 277 18.82 2.77 16.00
C LYS A 277 19.38 2.17 14.70
N LYS A 278 18.50 1.63 13.83
CA LYS A 278 18.90 0.79 12.71
C LYS A 278 18.92 1.55 11.37
N LEU A 279 18.08 2.57 11.24
CA LEU A 279 17.94 3.39 10.04
C LEU A 279 17.99 4.89 10.42
N PRO A 280 19.10 5.38 11.02
CA PRO A 280 19.18 6.73 11.61
C PRO A 280 19.03 7.86 10.57
N ASP A 281 19.42 7.61 9.33
CA ASP A 281 19.32 8.60 8.25
C ASP A 281 17.92 8.72 7.65
N SER A 282 17.01 7.83 8.01
CA SER A 282 15.65 7.82 7.48
C SER A 282 14.71 8.75 8.25
N LYS A 283 13.75 9.36 7.55
CA LYS A 283 12.73 10.21 8.15
C LYS A 283 11.42 9.45 8.35
N VAL A 284 11.00 9.25 9.59
CA VAL A 284 9.66 8.78 9.91
C VAL A 284 8.68 9.94 9.76
N ILE A 285 7.67 9.79 8.86
CA ILE A 285 6.68 10.84 8.56
C ILE A 285 5.54 10.79 9.56
N TYR A 286 4.99 9.59 9.82
CA TYR A 286 3.93 9.38 10.80
C TYR A 286 3.85 7.93 11.26
N MET A 287 3.19 7.73 12.42
CA MET A 287 2.78 6.43 12.96
C MET A 287 1.31 6.49 13.38
N THR A 288 0.44 5.70 12.75
CA THR A 288 -1.01 5.73 13.04
C THR A 288 -1.57 4.36 13.42
#